data_a1ff3d116e7e5c50f97275a9eef50cf4
#
_entry.id   a1ff3d116e7e5c50f97275a9eef50cf4
#
_cell.length_a   1.000
_cell.length_b   1.000
_cell.length_c   1.000
_cell.angle_alpha   90.00
_cell.angle_beta   90.00
_cell.angle_gamma   90.00
#
_symmetry.space_group_name_H-M   'P 1'
#
loop_
_entity.id
_entity.type
_entity.pdbx_description
1 polymer ?
#
loop_
_entity_poly.entity_id
_entity_poly.type
_entity_poly.pdbx_seq_one_letter_code
_entity_poly.pdbx_strand_id
1 'polypeptide(L)'
;MKTQVTTPNELDIRVERVFDAPREHVFRVMTDPELIPEWWGDGTVVEEMDVRPGGKWRFRTAYGSVEGEYHEVVAPERLVQTFQNHVQTLEFEDLGEQTKLTQTMHFDSTEARDTTMQYGVEAGAESGFERIDAALQTLAV
;
A
#
# COMPACT_ATOMS: atom_id res chain seq x y z
N MET A 1 -6.21 -10.16 -11.74
CA MET A 1 -4.95 -10.81 -11.32
C MET A 1 -5.07 -11.25 -9.88
N LYS A 2 -4.27 -12.24 -9.52
CA LYS A 2 -4.42 -12.87 -8.20
C LYS A 2 -3.52 -12.23 -7.16
N THR A 3 -4.09 -11.89 -6.00
CA THR A 3 -3.34 -11.44 -4.83
C THR A 3 -2.87 -12.65 -4.03
N GLN A 4 -1.59 -12.67 -3.67
CA GLN A 4 -1.03 -13.72 -2.82
C GLN A 4 -0.64 -13.13 -1.48
N VAL A 5 -1.06 -13.78 -0.40
CA VAL A 5 -0.73 -13.37 0.97
C VAL A 5 0.01 -14.52 1.64
N THR A 6 1.21 -14.24 2.14
CA THR A 6 2.05 -15.24 2.82
C THR A 6 2.59 -14.67 4.12
N THR A 7 3.04 -15.57 4.99
CA THR A 7 3.73 -15.21 6.24
C THR A 7 5.14 -15.81 6.18
N PRO A 8 6.10 -15.09 5.55
CA PRO A 8 7.43 -15.66 5.27
C PRO A 8 8.27 -15.93 6.51
N ASN A 9 7.92 -15.30 7.63
CA ASN A 9 8.58 -15.53 8.92
C ASN A 9 7.60 -15.18 10.04
N GLU A 10 8.07 -15.19 11.29
CA GLU A 10 7.22 -14.99 12.47
C GLU A 10 6.68 -13.57 12.64
N LEU A 11 7.31 -12.58 12.02
CA LEU A 11 6.98 -11.17 12.21
C LEU A 11 6.37 -10.49 10.99
N ASP A 12 6.42 -11.13 9.83
CA ASP A 12 6.04 -10.48 8.58
C ASP A 12 4.77 -11.06 7.96
N ILE A 13 4.03 -10.18 7.28
CA ILE A 13 3.01 -10.55 6.32
C ILE A 13 3.48 -10.01 4.97
N ARG A 14 3.47 -10.84 3.94
CA ARG A 14 3.84 -10.42 2.59
C ARG A 14 2.65 -10.55 1.65
N VAL A 15 2.37 -9.47 0.95
CA VAL A 15 1.30 -9.40 -0.05
C VAL A 15 1.94 -9.14 -1.41
N GLU A 16 1.63 -9.97 -2.39
CA GLU A 16 2.18 -9.85 -3.74
C GLU A 16 1.07 -9.83 -4.78
N ARG A 17 1.22 -8.96 -5.77
CA ARG A 17 0.28 -8.87 -6.88
C ARG A 17 0.92 -8.22 -8.09
N VAL A 18 0.51 -8.67 -9.28
CA VAL A 18 0.88 -8.04 -10.55
C VAL A 18 -0.25 -7.08 -10.97
N PHE A 19 0.13 -5.85 -11.32
CA PHE A 19 -0.78 -4.85 -11.86
C PHE A 19 -0.51 -4.66 -13.36
N ASP A 20 -1.56 -4.46 -14.12
CA ASP A 20 -1.48 -4.27 -15.58
C ASP A 20 -1.27 -2.79 -15.91
N ALA A 21 -0.13 -2.26 -15.45
CA ALA A 21 0.27 -0.87 -15.68
C ALA A 21 1.78 -0.73 -15.42
N PRO A 22 2.45 0.27 -16.05
CA PRO A 22 3.86 0.57 -15.75
C PRO A 22 4.02 0.99 -14.30
N ARG A 23 5.20 0.72 -13.73
CA ARG A 23 5.42 1.02 -12.30
C ARG A 23 5.32 2.51 -11.95
N GLU A 24 5.60 3.39 -12.87
CA GLU A 24 5.40 4.84 -12.66
C GLU A 24 3.94 5.15 -12.35
N HIS A 25 3.01 4.47 -13.01
CA HIS A 25 1.58 4.64 -12.75
C HIS A 25 1.16 4.02 -11.43
N VAL A 26 1.66 2.81 -11.12
CA VAL A 26 1.34 2.13 -9.86
C VAL A 26 1.87 2.93 -8.67
N PHE A 27 3.10 3.39 -8.76
CA PHE A 27 3.71 4.23 -7.73
C PHE A 27 2.92 5.52 -7.55
N ARG A 28 2.50 6.15 -8.64
CA ARG A 28 1.71 7.38 -8.59
C ARG A 28 0.37 7.20 -7.89
N VAL A 29 -0.36 6.14 -8.20
CA VAL A 29 -1.67 5.89 -7.56
C VAL A 29 -1.50 5.78 -6.04
N MET A 30 -0.39 5.26 -5.57
CA MET A 30 -0.13 5.04 -4.15
C MET A 30 0.51 6.24 -3.45
N THR A 31 0.96 7.25 -4.19
CA THR A 31 1.67 8.41 -3.63
C THR A 31 1.09 9.77 -3.99
N ASP A 32 0.10 9.81 -4.86
CA ASP A 32 -0.54 11.07 -5.26
C ASP A 32 -1.76 11.33 -4.36
N PRO A 33 -1.78 12.43 -3.59
CA PRO A 33 -2.89 12.72 -2.68
C PRO A 33 -4.24 12.86 -3.38
N GLU A 34 -4.26 13.25 -4.65
CA GLU A 34 -5.50 13.34 -5.41
C GLU A 34 -6.08 11.96 -5.74
N LEU A 35 -5.25 10.91 -5.78
CA LEU A 35 -5.67 9.57 -6.14
C LEU A 35 -5.94 8.68 -4.92
N ILE A 36 -5.45 9.04 -3.74
CA ILE A 36 -5.63 8.26 -2.52
C ILE A 36 -7.10 7.95 -2.22
N PRO A 37 -8.04 8.94 -2.28
CA PRO A 37 -9.43 8.63 -1.97
C PRO A 37 -10.08 7.62 -2.92
N GLU A 38 -9.54 7.45 -4.13
CA GLU A 38 -10.11 6.54 -5.11
C GLU A 38 -9.96 5.07 -4.72
N TRP A 39 -8.94 4.73 -3.92
CA TRP A 39 -8.73 3.33 -3.54
C TRP A 39 -8.74 3.09 -2.02
N TRP A 40 -8.57 4.12 -1.21
CA TRP A 40 -8.65 4.00 0.24
C TRP A 40 -10.08 3.83 0.76
N GLY A 41 -11.07 4.30 -0.01
CA GLY A 41 -12.48 4.16 0.32
C GLY A 41 -13.21 5.50 0.32
N ASP A 42 -14.53 5.42 0.19
CA ASP A 42 -15.39 6.59 0.15
C ASP A 42 -15.27 7.41 1.43
N GLY A 43 -15.20 8.71 1.27
CA GLY A 43 -15.11 9.63 2.40
C GLY A 43 -13.71 9.82 2.95
N THR A 44 -12.69 9.18 2.35
CA THR A 44 -11.31 9.41 2.76
C THR A 44 -10.85 10.81 2.37
N VAL A 45 -10.26 11.51 3.34
CA VAL A 45 -9.70 12.85 3.15
C VAL A 45 -8.22 12.79 3.49
N VAL A 46 -7.38 13.24 2.56
CA VAL A 46 -5.94 13.37 2.80
C VAL A 46 -5.70 14.66 3.57
N GLU A 47 -5.35 14.56 4.84
CA GLU A 47 -5.09 15.71 5.68
C GLU A 47 -3.63 16.15 5.59
N GLU A 48 -2.72 15.22 5.42
CA GLU A 48 -1.30 15.48 5.24
C GLU A 48 -0.70 14.36 4.41
N MET A 49 0.17 14.69 3.46
CA MET A 49 0.90 13.70 2.69
C MET A 49 2.15 14.32 2.09
N ASP A 50 3.28 14.13 2.77
CA ASP A 50 4.58 14.66 2.37
C ASP A 50 5.48 13.49 1.96
N VAL A 51 5.45 13.15 0.68
CA VAL A 51 6.11 11.96 0.14
C VAL A 51 7.60 12.21 -0.07
N ARG A 52 8.34 12.16 1.04
CA ARG A 52 9.81 12.26 1.07
C ARG A 52 10.32 11.59 2.34
N PRO A 53 11.60 11.20 2.39
CA PRO A 53 12.15 10.64 3.64
C PRO A 53 11.94 11.61 4.81
N GLY A 54 11.38 11.12 5.90
CA GLY A 54 11.04 11.92 7.07
C GLY A 54 9.70 12.65 6.98
N GLY A 55 9.05 12.64 5.82
CA GLY A 55 7.73 13.25 5.66
C GLY A 55 6.65 12.42 6.32
N LYS A 56 5.53 13.05 6.62
CA LYS A 56 4.40 12.41 7.31
C LYS A 56 3.19 12.31 6.41
N TRP A 57 2.32 11.35 6.72
CA TRP A 57 1.03 11.23 6.06
C TRP A 57 -0.05 10.97 7.10
N ARG A 58 -1.24 11.54 6.85
CA ARG A 58 -2.42 11.33 7.69
C ARG A 58 -3.67 11.41 6.84
N PHE A 59 -4.48 10.35 6.93
CA PHE A 59 -5.75 10.28 6.21
C PHE A 59 -6.89 10.12 7.21
N ARG A 60 -7.97 10.87 6.99
CA ARG A 60 -9.20 10.68 7.74
C ARG A 60 -10.12 9.79 6.93
N THR A 61 -10.52 8.68 7.52
CA THR A 61 -11.39 7.70 6.86
C THR A 61 -12.74 7.64 7.57
N ALA A 62 -13.68 6.86 6.98
CA ALA A 62 -14.98 6.62 7.61
C ALA A 62 -14.85 5.96 8.98
N TYR A 63 -13.72 5.29 9.26
CA TYR A 63 -13.49 4.56 10.50
C TYR A 63 -12.55 5.28 11.46
N GLY A 64 -12.11 6.48 11.13
CA GLY A 64 -11.20 7.28 11.94
C GLY A 64 -9.95 7.68 11.18
N SER A 65 -9.02 8.33 11.88
CA SER A 65 -7.77 8.79 11.28
C SER A 65 -6.70 7.72 11.36
N VAL A 66 -5.93 7.60 10.26
CA VAL A 66 -4.73 6.76 10.20
C VAL A 66 -3.56 7.64 9.80
N GLU A 67 -2.37 7.34 10.34
CA GLU A 67 -1.19 8.14 10.07
C GLU A 67 0.08 7.31 10.08
N GLY A 68 1.13 7.89 9.51
CA GLY A 68 2.44 7.28 9.48
C GLY A 68 3.50 8.25 8.98
N GLU A 69 4.69 7.72 8.78
CA GLU A 69 5.85 8.48 8.34
C GLU A 69 6.57 7.73 7.23
N TYR A 70 7.08 8.45 6.25
CA TYR A 70 7.89 7.87 5.19
C TYR A 70 9.34 7.77 5.66
N HIS A 71 9.91 6.57 5.65
CA HIS A 71 11.31 6.35 6.00
C HIS A 71 12.21 6.39 4.77
N GLU A 72 11.72 5.85 3.65
CA GLU A 72 12.48 5.77 2.41
C GLU A 72 11.54 5.98 1.22
N VAL A 73 11.95 6.81 0.28
CA VAL A 73 11.18 7.05 -0.95
C VAL A 73 12.16 7.04 -2.12
N VAL A 74 12.11 5.99 -2.93
CA VAL A 74 12.93 5.84 -4.13
C VAL A 74 11.97 5.61 -5.30
N ALA A 75 11.47 6.69 -5.87
CA ALA A 75 10.49 6.61 -6.95
C ALA A 75 11.14 6.11 -8.24
N PRO A 76 10.48 5.25 -9.00
CA PRO A 76 9.23 4.55 -8.73
C PRO A 76 9.44 3.11 -8.20
N GLU A 77 10.56 2.86 -7.51
CA GLU A 77 11.04 1.51 -7.18
C GLU A 77 10.66 1.03 -5.80
N ARG A 78 10.70 1.92 -4.80
CA ARG A 78 10.62 1.49 -3.40
C ARG A 78 10.05 2.58 -2.51
N LEU A 79 9.22 2.16 -1.56
CA LEU A 79 8.61 3.00 -0.56
C LEU A 79 8.63 2.27 0.78
N VAL A 80 9.18 2.89 1.81
CA VAL A 80 9.15 2.36 3.18
C VAL A 80 8.44 3.36 4.06
N GLN A 81 7.41 2.91 4.75
CA GLN A 81 6.57 3.78 5.57
C GLN A 81 6.09 3.05 6.82
N THR A 82 5.82 3.81 7.88
CA THR A 82 5.13 3.26 9.02
C THR A 82 3.63 3.32 8.76
N PHE A 83 2.88 2.42 9.38
CA PHE A 83 1.43 2.39 9.33
C PHE A 83 0.94 1.90 10.68
N GLN A 84 0.54 2.83 11.54
CA GLN A 84 0.05 2.50 12.88
C GLN A 84 1.03 1.61 13.67
N ASN A 85 0.84 0.30 13.64
CA ASN A 85 1.57 -0.64 14.47
C ASN A 85 2.63 -1.46 13.73
N HIS A 86 2.98 -1.09 12.49
CA HIS A 86 3.97 -1.84 11.71
C HIS A 86 4.67 -0.96 10.69
N VAL A 87 5.73 -1.52 10.11
CA VAL A 87 6.47 -0.89 9.00
C VAL A 87 6.12 -1.62 7.73
N GLN A 88 5.75 -0.86 6.70
CA GLN A 88 5.45 -1.39 5.38
C GLN A 88 6.58 -1.07 4.41
N THR A 89 7.04 -2.08 3.69
CA THR A 89 7.97 -1.92 2.57
C THR A 89 7.23 -2.31 1.31
N LEU A 90 7.17 -1.38 0.36
CA LEU A 90 6.56 -1.61 -0.94
C LEU A 90 7.66 -1.57 -1.99
N GLU A 91 7.75 -2.64 -2.77
CA GLU A 91 8.72 -2.78 -3.85
C GLU A 91 7.98 -2.98 -5.16
N PHE A 92 8.35 -2.18 -6.16
CA PHE A 92 7.67 -2.12 -7.45
C PHE A 92 8.62 -2.66 -8.52
N GLU A 93 8.46 -3.93 -8.88
CA GLU A 93 9.31 -4.56 -9.89
C GLU A 93 8.79 -4.25 -11.28
N ASP A 94 9.68 -3.75 -12.13
CA ASP A 94 9.37 -3.40 -13.52
C ASP A 94 9.31 -4.66 -14.39
N LEU A 95 8.12 -4.98 -14.89
CA LEU A 95 7.90 -6.08 -15.83
C LEU A 95 7.58 -5.56 -17.23
N GLY A 96 7.98 -4.31 -17.54
CA GLY A 96 7.65 -3.65 -18.80
C GLY A 96 6.34 -2.90 -18.69
N GLU A 97 5.29 -3.40 -19.32
CA GLU A 97 3.96 -2.80 -19.26
C GLU A 97 3.19 -3.19 -17.99
N GLN A 98 3.77 -4.09 -17.19
CA GLN A 98 3.18 -4.56 -15.94
C GLN A 98 4.13 -4.31 -14.78
N THR A 99 3.61 -4.36 -13.57
CA THR A 99 4.36 -4.15 -12.34
C THR A 99 4.02 -5.24 -11.34
N LYS A 100 5.05 -5.84 -10.73
CA LYS A 100 4.83 -6.71 -9.57
C LYS A 100 5.06 -5.90 -8.31
N LEU A 101 4.00 -5.74 -7.53
CA LEU A 101 4.09 -5.11 -6.21
C LEU A 101 4.30 -6.18 -5.15
N THR A 102 5.33 -5.98 -4.33
CA THR A 102 5.56 -6.78 -3.14
C THR A 102 5.45 -5.85 -1.94
N GLN A 103 4.47 -6.09 -1.10
CA GLN A 103 4.24 -5.32 0.12
C GLN A 103 4.53 -6.21 1.32
N THR A 104 5.53 -5.82 2.11
CA THR A 104 5.90 -6.54 3.32
C THR A 104 5.53 -5.70 4.53
N MET A 105 4.72 -6.26 5.43
CA MET A 105 4.35 -5.63 6.69
C MET A 105 5.13 -6.30 7.80
N HIS A 106 5.94 -5.50 8.51
CA HIS A 106 6.80 -5.99 9.59
C HIS A 106 6.28 -5.54 10.95
N PHE A 107 5.97 -6.50 11.82
CA PHE A 107 5.40 -6.26 13.14
C PHE A 107 6.44 -6.47 14.23
N ASP A 108 6.17 -5.91 15.41
CA ASP A 108 7.06 -6.02 16.57
C ASP A 108 6.93 -7.38 17.27
N SER A 109 5.83 -8.09 17.04
CA SER A 109 5.58 -9.38 17.69
C SER A 109 4.76 -10.29 16.78
N THR A 110 4.91 -11.58 17.02
CA THR A 110 4.10 -12.60 16.33
C THR A 110 2.62 -12.43 16.64
N GLU A 111 2.29 -12.04 17.89
CA GLU A 111 0.92 -11.81 18.30
C GLU A 111 0.28 -10.67 17.49
N ALA A 112 0.97 -9.56 17.30
CA ALA A 112 0.48 -8.44 16.50
C ALA A 112 0.27 -8.85 15.04
N ARG A 113 1.20 -9.62 14.47
CA ARG A 113 1.10 -10.16 13.12
C ARG A 113 -0.13 -11.06 12.98
N ASP A 114 -0.31 -12.00 13.90
CA ASP A 114 -1.42 -12.96 13.86
C ASP A 114 -2.77 -12.26 14.04
N THR A 115 -2.84 -11.27 14.92
CA THR A 115 -4.05 -10.48 15.13
C THR A 115 -4.45 -9.77 13.83
N THR A 116 -3.49 -9.17 13.14
CA THR A 116 -3.73 -8.50 11.86
C THR A 116 -4.24 -9.49 10.80
N MET A 117 -3.67 -10.69 10.73
CA MET A 117 -4.14 -11.73 9.82
C MET A 117 -5.59 -12.12 10.11
N GLN A 118 -5.98 -12.20 11.38
CA GLN A 118 -7.33 -12.56 11.78
C GLN A 118 -8.37 -11.51 11.37
N TYR A 119 -7.97 -10.24 11.23
CA TYR A 119 -8.86 -9.17 10.80
C TYR A 119 -9.09 -9.12 9.28
N GLY A 120 -8.60 -10.11 8.53
CA GLY A 120 -8.96 -10.24 7.13
C GLY A 120 -8.05 -9.48 6.16
N VAL A 121 -6.73 -9.56 6.37
CA VAL A 121 -5.75 -8.95 5.47
C VAL A 121 -5.96 -9.39 4.02
N GLU A 122 -6.25 -10.67 3.77
CA GLU A 122 -6.46 -11.18 2.42
C GLU A 122 -7.60 -10.48 1.70
N ALA A 123 -8.76 -10.41 2.34
CA ALA A 123 -9.94 -9.77 1.75
C ALA A 123 -9.73 -8.26 1.58
N GLY A 124 -9.10 -7.63 2.57
CA GLY A 124 -8.79 -6.20 2.51
C GLY A 124 -7.82 -5.84 1.41
N ALA A 125 -6.77 -6.64 1.25
CA ALA A 125 -5.79 -6.45 0.18
C ALA A 125 -6.44 -6.63 -1.20
N GLU A 126 -7.23 -7.68 -1.38
CA GLU A 126 -7.92 -7.93 -2.63
C GLU A 126 -8.83 -6.77 -3.03
N SER A 127 -9.64 -6.31 -2.08
CA SER A 127 -10.55 -5.17 -2.30
C SER A 127 -9.79 -3.89 -2.63
N GLY A 128 -8.73 -3.57 -1.88
CA GLY A 128 -7.91 -2.39 -2.13
C GLY A 128 -7.23 -2.42 -3.48
N PHE A 129 -6.68 -3.57 -3.86
CA PHE A 129 -5.99 -3.71 -5.13
C PHE A 129 -6.93 -3.65 -6.33
N GLU A 130 -8.17 -4.12 -6.20
CA GLU A 130 -9.18 -3.96 -7.24
C GLU A 130 -9.51 -2.48 -7.47
N ARG A 131 -9.53 -1.69 -6.41
CA ARG A 131 -9.73 -0.24 -6.51
C ARG A 131 -8.52 0.44 -7.15
N ILE A 132 -7.31 -0.03 -6.87
CA ILE A 132 -6.10 0.45 -7.54
C ILE A 132 -6.18 0.15 -9.03
N ASP A 133 -6.64 -1.03 -9.42
CA ASP A 133 -6.85 -1.37 -10.83
C ASP A 133 -7.76 -0.35 -11.52
N ALA A 134 -8.86 0.02 -10.87
CA ALA A 134 -9.78 1.00 -11.42
C ALA A 134 -9.13 2.39 -11.57
N ALA A 135 -8.35 2.81 -10.58
CA ALA A 135 -7.63 4.08 -10.63
C ALA A 135 -6.57 4.08 -11.74
N LEU A 136 -5.88 2.94 -11.95
CA LEU A 136 -4.90 2.80 -13.01
C LEU A 136 -5.52 2.93 -14.39
N GLN A 137 -6.73 2.43 -14.59
CA GLN A 137 -7.43 2.58 -15.86
C GLN A 137 -7.72 4.04 -16.17
N THR A 138 -8.00 4.86 -15.16
CA THR A 138 -8.20 6.30 -15.31
C THR A 138 -6.93 6.98 -15.81
N LEU A 139 -5.75 6.57 -15.33
CA LEU A 139 -4.48 7.14 -15.77
C LEU A 139 -4.09 6.72 -17.20
N ALA A 140 -4.57 5.58 -17.66
CA ALA A 140 -4.25 5.06 -18.99
C ALA A 140 -5.00 5.78 -20.12
N VAL A 141 -6.01 6.56 -19.80
CA VAL A 141 -6.85 7.26 -20.80
C VAL A 141 -6.27 8.60 -21.23
#